data_621beb218b1d8426081875be492931d7
#
_entry.id   621beb218b1d8426081875be492931d7
#
_cell.length_a   1.000
_cell.length_b   1.000
_cell.length_c   1.000
_cell.angle_alpha   90.00
_cell.angle_beta   90.00
_cell.angle_gamma   90.00
#
_symmetry.space_group_name_H-M   'P 1'
#
loop_
_entity.id
_entity.type
_entity.pdbx_description
1 polymer ?
#
loop_
_entity_poly.entity_id
_entity_poly.type
_entity_poly.pdbx_seq_one_letter_code
_entity_poly.pdbx_strand_id
1 'polypeptide(L)'
;MHSFSLARRIARRSTVHELDYKYTLYIMTKAELITNIAIQTGYDKTSISTVIESAMDNIKKAVADGDNVYLRGFGSFTTKTRAKKIARNISRNTSIEVPEHKIPAFKPANEFKNQLR
;
A
#
# COMPACT_ATOMS: atom_id res chain seq x y z
N MET A 1 18.25 -3.40 -7.65
CA MET A 1 17.31 -2.50 -7.00
C MET A 1 17.41 -1.08 -7.51
N HIS A 2 18.59 -0.50 -7.43
CA HIS A 2 18.75 0.86 -7.91
C HIS A 2 18.48 1.01 -9.40
N SER A 3 18.90 0.03 -10.18
CA SER A 3 18.69 0.08 -11.61
C SER A 3 17.20 0.10 -11.98
N PHE A 4 16.40 -0.65 -11.24
CA PHE A 4 14.97 -0.68 -11.47
C PHE A 4 14.33 0.66 -11.13
N SER A 5 14.68 1.21 -9.99
CA SER A 5 14.18 2.49 -9.56
C SER A 5 14.59 3.61 -10.52
N LEU A 6 15.83 3.54 -10.99
CA LEU A 6 16.35 4.51 -11.94
C LEU A 6 15.64 4.40 -13.29
N ALA A 7 15.40 3.18 -13.74
CA ALA A 7 14.70 2.97 -15.00
C ALA A 7 13.31 3.59 -14.96
N ARG A 8 12.62 3.47 -13.86
CA ARG A 8 11.30 4.08 -13.72
C ARG A 8 11.36 5.59 -13.79
N ARG A 9 12.36 6.20 -13.17
CA ARG A 9 12.54 7.64 -13.23
C ARG A 9 12.84 8.08 -14.65
N ILE A 10 13.68 7.35 -15.32
CA ILE A 10 14.04 7.67 -16.69
C ILE A 10 12.82 7.56 -17.59
N ALA A 11 12.05 6.50 -17.43
CA ALA A 11 10.84 6.31 -18.21
C ALA A 11 9.88 7.48 -18.02
N ARG A 12 9.73 7.95 -16.81
CA ARG A 12 8.85 9.08 -16.54
C ARG A 12 9.37 10.35 -17.19
N ARG A 13 10.67 10.54 -17.19
CA ARG A 13 11.25 11.74 -17.79
C ARG A 13 11.20 11.73 -19.29
N SER A 14 11.35 10.56 -19.88
CA SER A 14 11.42 10.45 -21.32
C SER A 14 10.07 10.54 -22.01
N THR A 15 8.99 10.43 -21.27
CA THR A 15 7.67 10.56 -21.86
C THR A 15 7.33 12.02 -22.09
N VAL A 16 6.90 12.30 -23.28
CA VAL A 16 6.49 13.65 -23.61
C VAL A 16 5.29 14.09 -22.81
N HIS A 17 4.52 13.14 -22.38
CA HIS A 17 3.32 13.40 -21.59
C HIS A 17 3.60 13.68 -20.14
N GLU A 18 4.83 13.91 -19.82
CA GLU A 18 5.22 14.24 -18.46
C GLU A 18 4.48 15.43 -17.92
N LEU A 19 4.07 16.32 -18.77
CA LEU A 19 3.27 17.44 -18.33
C LEU A 19 2.00 16.97 -17.65
N ASP A 20 1.42 15.91 -18.20
CA ASP A 20 0.23 15.34 -17.61
C ASP A 20 0.57 14.61 -16.32
N TYR A 21 1.74 14.01 -16.28
CA TYR A 21 2.18 13.28 -15.10
C TYR A 21 2.49 14.17 -13.93
N LYS A 22 2.78 15.40 -14.16
CA LYS A 22 2.97 16.33 -13.07
C LYS A 22 1.78 16.36 -12.16
N TYR A 23 0.62 16.22 -12.75
CA TYR A 23 -0.63 16.34 -12.03
C TYR A 23 -1.26 15.00 -11.75
N THR A 24 -0.66 13.94 -12.25
CA THR A 24 -1.16 12.59 -12.03
C THR A 24 -0.11 11.83 -11.24
N LEU A 25 -0.47 11.41 -10.05
CA LEU A 25 0.43 10.61 -9.23
C LEU A 25 0.70 9.28 -9.92
N TYR A 26 1.97 8.87 -9.91
CA TYR A 26 2.30 7.57 -10.41
C TYR A 26 1.85 6.53 -9.40
N ILE A 27 0.98 5.66 -9.82
CA ILE A 27 0.44 4.61 -8.96
C ILE A 27 0.84 3.28 -9.56
N MET A 28 1.56 2.48 -8.77
CA MET A 28 1.87 1.12 -9.18
C MET A 28 0.71 0.23 -8.79
N THR A 29 0.12 -0.42 -9.77
CA THR A 29 -0.98 -1.35 -9.53
C THR A 29 -0.43 -2.72 -9.14
N LYS A 30 -1.34 -3.59 -8.67
CA LYS A 30 -0.95 -4.97 -8.37
C LYS A 30 -0.39 -5.66 -9.60
N ALA A 31 -0.98 -5.41 -10.76
CA ALA A 31 -0.50 -6.01 -12.00
C ALA A 31 0.92 -5.58 -12.33
N GLU A 32 1.23 -4.31 -12.14
CA GLU A 32 2.58 -3.82 -12.37
C GLU A 32 3.57 -4.39 -11.37
N LEU A 33 3.17 -4.51 -10.12
CA LEU A 33 4.01 -5.12 -9.10
C LEU A 33 4.34 -6.56 -9.48
N ILE A 34 3.35 -7.32 -9.93
CA ILE A 34 3.55 -8.70 -10.35
C ILE A 34 4.52 -8.76 -11.54
N THR A 35 4.34 -7.88 -12.50
CA THR A 35 5.22 -7.82 -13.67
C THR A 35 6.66 -7.52 -13.25
N ASN A 36 6.84 -6.58 -12.35
CA ASN A 36 8.17 -6.23 -11.87
C ASN A 36 8.83 -7.38 -11.14
N ILE A 37 8.08 -8.09 -10.32
CA ILE A 37 8.61 -9.25 -9.61
C ILE A 37 9.00 -10.35 -10.60
N ALA A 38 8.18 -10.57 -11.62
CA ALA A 38 8.48 -11.56 -12.63
C ALA A 38 9.79 -11.26 -13.35
N ILE A 39 10.01 -9.99 -13.68
CA ILE A 39 11.24 -9.56 -14.32
C ILE A 39 12.44 -9.78 -13.42
N GLN A 40 12.31 -9.46 -12.14
CA GLN A 40 13.41 -9.54 -11.19
C GLN A 40 13.77 -10.98 -10.82
N THR A 41 12.77 -11.85 -10.74
CA THR A 41 12.98 -13.20 -10.20
C THR A 41 13.00 -14.28 -11.28
N GLY A 42 12.40 -14.01 -12.42
CA GLY A 42 12.25 -15.02 -13.46
C GLY A 42 11.09 -15.98 -13.23
N TYR A 43 10.33 -15.80 -12.16
CA TYR A 43 9.15 -16.62 -11.95
C TYR A 43 8.01 -16.19 -12.86
N ASP A 44 7.08 -17.08 -13.13
CA ASP A 44 5.95 -16.76 -14.00
C ASP A 44 4.92 -15.91 -13.26
N LYS A 45 4.23 -15.08 -14.02
CA LYS A 45 3.27 -14.13 -13.43
C LYS A 45 2.13 -14.81 -12.71
N THR A 46 1.68 -15.96 -13.21
CA THR A 46 0.56 -16.67 -12.59
C THR A 46 0.91 -17.12 -11.18
N SER A 47 2.09 -17.70 -11.01
CA SER A 47 2.54 -18.12 -9.69
C SER A 47 2.72 -16.94 -8.74
N ILE A 48 3.30 -15.87 -9.25
CA ILE A 48 3.51 -14.66 -8.45
C ILE A 48 2.18 -14.07 -8.02
N SER A 49 1.23 -14.01 -8.93
CA SER A 49 -0.10 -13.49 -8.62
C SER A 49 -0.76 -14.31 -7.53
N THR A 50 -0.68 -15.62 -7.62
CA THR A 50 -1.26 -16.51 -6.61
C THR A 50 -0.62 -16.27 -5.25
N VAL A 51 0.69 -16.16 -5.21
CA VAL A 51 1.41 -15.93 -3.95
C VAL A 51 1.05 -14.58 -3.34
N ILE A 52 1.04 -13.54 -4.17
CA ILE A 52 0.73 -12.19 -3.67
C ILE A 52 -0.70 -12.11 -3.15
N GLU A 53 -1.64 -12.68 -3.87
CA GLU A 53 -3.03 -12.66 -3.40
C GLU A 53 -3.20 -13.45 -2.13
N SER A 54 -2.54 -14.59 -2.03
CA SER A 54 -2.56 -15.39 -0.81
C SER A 54 -1.93 -14.62 0.36
N ALA A 55 -0.83 -13.93 0.11
CA ALA A 55 -0.18 -13.14 1.15
C ALA A 55 -1.12 -12.04 1.67
N MET A 56 -1.76 -11.32 0.77
CA MET A 56 -2.67 -10.26 1.17
C MET A 56 -3.88 -10.81 1.93
N ASP A 57 -4.41 -11.94 1.49
CA ASP A 57 -5.55 -12.55 2.17
C ASP A 57 -5.18 -13.01 3.58
N ASN A 58 -4.00 -13.59 3.73
CA ASN A 58 -3.53 -14.01 5.05
C ASN A 58 -3.33 -12.82 5.99
N ILE A 59 -2.79 -11.73 5.46
CA ILE A 59 -2.61 -10.52 6.25
C ILE A 59 -3.97 -9.97 6.67
N LYS A 60 -4.93 -9.90 5.76
CA LYS A 60 -6.27 -9.42 6.09
C LYS A 60 -6.92 -10.25 7.19
N LYS A 61 -6.82 -11.56 7.07
CA LYS A 61 -7.41 -12.46 8.05
C LYS A 61 -6.76 -12.32 9.41
N ALA A 62 -5.44 -12.24 9.45
CA ALA A 62 -4.70 -12.10 10.69
C ALA A 62 -5.10 -10.80 11.39
N VAL A 63 -5.12 -9.71 10.66
CA VAL A 63 -5.47 -8.42 11.23
C VAL A 63 -6.93 -8.41 11.69
N ALA A 64 -7.82 -9.03 10.94
CA ALA A 64 -9.22 -9.11 11.32
C ALA A 64 -9.41 -9.91 12.63
N ASP A 65 -8.55 -10.89 12.84
CA ASP A 65 -8.59 -11.70 14.08
C ASP A 65 -7.89 -11.01 15.25
N GLY A 66 -7.32 -9.85 15.04
CA GLY A 66 -6.62 -9.11 16.08
C GLY A 66 -5.14 -9.41 16.19
N ASP A 67 -4.61 -10.19 15.26
CA ASP A 67 -3.19 -10.52 15.26
C ASP A 67 -2.41 -9.45 14.51
N ASN A 68 -1.16 -9.28 14.90
CA ASN A 68 -0.25 -8.39 14.18
C ASN A 68 0.58 -9.22 13.21
N VAL A 69 0.83 -8.68 12.04
CA VAL A 69 1.70 -9.32 11.06
C VAL A 69 2.96 -8.49 10.92
N TYR A 70 4.07 -9.05 11.32
CA TYR A 70 5.35 -8.36 11.26
C TYR A 70 6.19 -8.88 10.10
N LEU A 71 6.56 -8.00 9.20
CA LEU A 71 7.42 -8.33 8.07
C LEU A 71 8.74 -7.60 8.26
N ARG A 72 9.77 -8.37 8.56
CA ARG A 72 11.08 -7.82 8.88
C ARG A 72 11.59 -6.91 7.78
N GLY A 73 12.03 -5.73 8.16
CA GLY A 73 12.56 -4.76 7.21
C GLY A 73 11.51 -3.99 6.42
N PHE A 74 10.26 -4.40 6.50
CA PHE A 74 9.18 -3.76 5.78
C PHE A 74 8.26 -2.99 6.72
N GLY A 75 7.66 -3.68 7.66
CA GLY A 75 6.76 -3.05 8.62
C GLY A 75 5.83 -4.04 9.27
N SER A 76 4.86 -3.50 9.98
CA SER A 76 3.86 -4.30 10.69
C SER A 76 2.46 -3.89 10.29
N PHE A 77 1.60 -4.88 10.12
CA PHE A 77 0.17 -4.64 9.95
C PHE A 77 -0.50 -4.91 11.27
N THR A 78 -1.20 -3.91 11.78
CA THR A 78 -1.82 -3.98 13.11
C THR A 78 -3.23 -3.44 13.02
N THR A 79 -3.91 -3.42 14.16
CA THR A 79 -5.18 -2.73 14.26
C THR A 79 -5.02 -1.51 15.11
N LYS A 80 -5.81 -0.51 14.82
CA LYS A 80 -5.84 0.74 15.55
C LYS A 80 -7.29 1.02 15.93
N THR A 81 -7.48 1.44 17.15
CA THR A 81 -8.83 1.78 17.60
C THR A 81 -9.09 3.25 17.32
N ARG A 82 -10.17 3.52 16.61
CA ARG A 82 -10.65 4.87 16.39
C ARG A 82 -11.69 5.18 17.45
N ALA A 83 -11.44 6.22 18.21
CA ALA A 83 -12.35 6.62 19.25
C ALA A 83 -13.68 7.10 18.69
N LYS A 84 -14.72 6.94 19.48
CA LYS A 84 -16.04 7.45 19.14
C LYS A 84 -15.95 8.96 18.91
N LYS A 85 -16.60 9.43 17.88
CA LYS A 85 -16.64 10.87 17.60
C LYS A 85 -17.96 11.22 16.95
N ILE A 86 -18.25 12.52 16.94
CA ILE A 86 -19.43 13.04 16.29
C ILE A 86 -19.00 13.72 15.00
N ALA A 87 -19.52 13.22 13.90
CA ALA A 87 -19.28 13.79 12.59
C ALA A 87 -20.49 14.66 12.21
N ARG A 88 -20.19 15.84 11.68
CA ARG A 88 -21.24 16.78 11.31
C ARG A 88 -21.46 16.74 9.82
N ASN A 89 -22.72 16.56 9.43
CA ASN A 89 -23.09 16.62 8.03
C ASN A 89 -23.52 18.05 7.72
N ILE A 90 -22.68 18.79 7.06
CA ILE A 90 -22.90 20.21 6.80
C ILE A 90 -24.11 20.43 5.89
N SER A 91 -24.28 19.61 4.89
CA SER A 91 -25.36 19.79 3.93
C SER A 91 -26.73 19.56 4.54
N ARG A 92 -26.84 18.67 5.52
CA ARG A 92 -28.11 18.40 6.21
C ARG A 92 -28.22 19.06 7.55
N ASN A 93 -27.13 19.66 7.98
CA ASN A 93 -27.05 20.30 9.29
C ASN A 93 -27.43 19.36 10.43
N THR A 94 -26.99 18.13 10.32
CA THR A 94 -27.22 17.10 11.33
C THR A 94 -25.89 16.56 11.84
N SER A 95 -25.95 15.97 13.02
CA SER A 95 -24.79 15.31 13.62
C SER A 95 -24.98 13.81 13.52
N ILE A 96 -23.89 13.12 13.16
CA ILE A 96 -23.88 11.66 13.09
C ILE A 96 -22.87 11.16 14.09
N GLU A 97 -23.30 10.24 14.93
CA GLU A 97 -22.41 9.63 15.90
C GLU A 97 -21.66 8.47 15.22
N VAL A 98 -20.34 8.54 15.26
CA VAL A 98 -19.50 7.46 14.73
C VAL A 98 -19.00 6.68 15.93
N PRO A 99 -19.41 5.42 16.10
CA PRO A 99 -19.00 4.64 17.27
C PRO A 99 -17.52 4.27 17.20
N GLU A 100 -17.00 3.88 18.34
CA GLU A 100 -15.64 3.35 18.42
C GLU A 100 -15.53 2.10 17.55
N HIS A 101 -14.47 2.02 16.78
CA HIS A 101 -14.25 0.89 15.89
C HIS A 101 -12.77 0.68 15.64
N LYS A 102 -12.43 -0.50 15.15
CA LYS A 102 -11.05 -0.83 14.82
C LYS A 102 -10.82 -0.74 13.33
N ILE A 103 -9.67 -0.23 12.96
CA ILE A 103 -9.26 -0.13 11.57
C ILE A 103 -7.90 -0.79 11.39
N PRO A 104 -7.60 -1.30 10.21
CA PRO A 104 -6.25 -1.79 9.94
C PRO A 104 -5.29 -0.61 9.85
N ALA A 105 -4.06 -0.84 10.27
CA ALA A 105 -3.02 0.18 10.21
C ALA A 105 -1.70 -0.47 9.80
N PHE A 106 -0.88 0.28 9.11
CA PHE A 106 0.45 -0.15 8.71
C PHE A 106 1.49 0.74 9.39
N LYS A 107 2.45 0.10 10.05
CA LYS A 107 3.53 0.80 10.71
C LYS A 107 4.84 0.41 10.01
N PRO A 108 5.44 1.32 9.24
CA PRO A 108 6.66 0.97 8.50
C PRO A 108 7.84 0.72 9.43
N ALA A 109 8.73 -0.18 9.02
CA ALA A 109 9.95 -0.44 9.73
C ALA A 109 10.95 0.70 9.51
N ASN A 110 11.93 0.80 10.41
CA ASN A 110 12.95 1.85 10.29
C ASN A 110 13.72 1.73 8.97
N GLU A 111 13.99 0.53 8.54
CA GLU A 111 14.69 0.31 7.28
C GLU A 111 13.90 0.87 6.10
N PHE A 112 12.59 0.75 6.16
CA PHE A 112 11.72 1.30 5.12
C PHE A 112 11.73 2.83 5.19
N LYS A 113 11.61 3.39 6.39
CA LYS A 113 11.62 4.84 6.57
C LYS A 113 12.93 5.45 6.08
N ASN A 114 14.04 4.77 6.34
CA ASN A 114 15.35 5.28 5.97
C ASN A 114 15.54 5.37 4.46
N GLN A 115 14.81 4.61 3.68
CA GLN A 115 14.88 4.70 2.23
C GLN A 115 14.30 5.99 1.69
N LEU A 116 13.52 6.69 2.48
CA LEU A 116 12.87 7.93 2.06
C LEU A 116 13.61 9.18 2.52
N ARG A 117 14.71 9.00 3.23
CA ARG A 117 15.50 10.13 3.73
C ARG A 117 16.65 10.46 2.82
#